data_aaf03554600830bc8c31dc424ed58ef7
#
_entry.id   aaf03554600830bc8c31dc424ed58ef7
#
_cell.length_a   1.000
_cell.length_b   1.000
_cell.length_c   1.000
_cell.angle_alpha   90.00
_cell.angle_beta   90.00
_cell.angle_gamma   90.00
#
_symmetry.space_group_name_H-M   'P 1'
#
loop_
_entity.id
_entity.type
_entity.pdbx_description
1 polymer ?
#
loop_
_entity_poly.entity_id
_entity_poly.type
_entity_poly.pdbx_seq_one_letter_code
_entity_poly.pdbx_strand_id
1 'polypeptide(L)'
;MAESMKGLKRSHRCTEVSNENIGETVTLMGWVQKRRNLGSLIFVDLRDRSGLIQLYFDEETIGEEGFKKAASLRAEFVIAVTGTVEKRSGAVNENLETGDIEVKVDSIRILSESETPPFPIDADITVKDELRLKYRFLDLRRPNIQKNLMMRSKVATLTRQFLANEGFLEIETPMLTRSTPEGARDDLVPSRVHPGSFYALPQSPQLFKQLLMCSGYDRYFQLARCFRDEDLRADRQPEFTQIDMELSFVDVDDVIDVNERLLAYLFKLCLNEEVSLPIQRMTWQDAMDYYGSDKPDLRFDMKIQDVSELVKDCGFGVFTGAIENGGMVRGLCAKGLGDVSSKKMKHIEKTAKDYGAKGLAYIQLKSDGTVKCPFSKFMSEEELQALIQAMGGETGDLLVFAADKFKVVCDVLGALRLKFAEELNLLDKSEYRFVWITEFPLLEWSEEENRYTAMHHPFTMPMEEDLDMIDAEPGKVRAKAYDIVLNGTEIGGGSVRIHQNDIQEKMFECLGISKEQAQEKFGFLLEAFKYGVPPHAGLAYGLDRLVMLMTKEDTIRDVIAFPKVKDASCLLTDAPNTVDDKQLEELCLEIEIPEKE
;
A
#
# COMPACT_ATOMS: atom_id res chain seq x y z
N MET A 1 42.31 2.49 15.09
CA MET A 1 41.66 1.68 16.15
C MET A 1 40.49 2.47 16.72
N ALA A 2 39.35 1.82 16.90
CA ALA A 2 38.16 2.44 17.49
C ALA A 2 38.47 2.97 18.92
N GLU A 3 38.01 4.19 19.20
CA GLU A 3 38.21 4.88 20.47
C GLU A 3 36.99 4.75 21.36
N SER A 4 37.19 4.81 22.68
CA SER A 4 36.09 4.63 23.64
C SER A 4 35.20 5.87 23.73
N MET A 5 33.90 5.65 23.91
CA MET A 5 32.92 6.69 24.27
C MET A 5 33.02 7.17 25.73
N LYS A 6 33.88 6.57 26.55
CA LYS A 6 33.98 6.88 27.99
C LYS A 6 34.17 8.39 28.22
N GLY A 7 33.30 8.97 29.02
CA GLY A 7 33.33 10.40 29.36
C GLY A 7 32.69 11.32 28.33
N LEU A 8 32.16 10.81 27.22
CA LEU A 8 31.41 11.58 26.24
C LEU A 8 29.91 11.32 26.36
N LYS A 9 29.11 12.38 26.20
CA LYS A 9 27.66 12.33 26.07
C LYS A 9 27.23 13.27 24.93
N ARG A 10 26.50 12.76 23.96
CA ARG A 10 25.93 13.61 22.89
C ARG A 10 25.01 14.67 23.49
N SER A 11 25.27 15.95 23.20
CA SER A 11 24.43 17.07 23.66
C SER A 11 23.25 17.32 22.72
N HIS A 12 23.50 17.29 21.41
CA HIS A 12 22.54 17.61 20.36
C HIS A 12 22.65 16.63 19.19
N ARG A 13 21.58 16.48 18.41
CA ARG A 13 21.67 15.97 17.05
C ARG A 13 22.11 17.05 16.09
N CYS A 14 22.48 16.67 14.86
CA CYS A 14 23.04 17.59 13.88
C CYS A 14 22.14 18.81 13.61
N THR A 15 20.85 18.62 13.37
CA THR A 15 19.90 19.72 13.07
C THR A 15 19.20 20.30 14.31
N GLU A 16 19.47 19.78 15.51
CA GLU A 16 19.05 20.42 16.76
C GLU A 16 19.95 21.62 17.11
N VAL A 17 21.12 21.73 16.46
CA VAL A 17 22.01 22.88 16.56
C VAL A 17 21.54 23.98 15.63
N SER A 18 21.36 25.19 16.14
CA SER A 18 20.86 26.35 15.42
C SER A 18 21.66 27.62 15.72
N ASN A 19 21.29 28.75 15.14
CA ASN A 19 21.88 30.04 15.44
C ASN A 19 21.80 30.44 16.93
N GLU A 20 20.86 29.87 17.68
CA GLU A 20 20.72 30.11 19.12
C GLU A 20 21.89 29.53 19.92
N ASN A 21 22.56 28.51 19.37
CA ASN A 21 23.69 27.84 20.01
C ASN A 21 25.06 28.48 19.67
N ILE A 22 25.11 29.56 18.90
CA ILE A 22 26.38 30.21 18.55
C ILE A 22 27.14 30.63 19.82
N GLY A 23 28.39 30.16 19.90
CA GLY A 23 29.29 30.36 21.07
C GLY A 23 29.17 29.24 22.11
N GLU A 24 28.25 28.32 22.00
CA GLU A 24 28.12 27.18 22.89
C GLU A 24 29.03 26.01 22.46
N THR A 25 29.51 25.26 23.43
CA THR A 25 30.23 24.02 23.20
C THR A 25 29.24 22.86 23.09
N VAL A 26 29.26 22.15 21.96
CA VAL A 26 28.39 21.00 21.67
C VAL A 26 29.22 19.73 21.49
N THR A 27 28.62 18.59 21.84
CA THR A 27 29.16 17.25 21.53
C THR A 27 28.22 16.56 20.54
N LEU A 28 28.72 16.34 19.33
CA LEU A 28 27.97 15.71 18.22
C LEU A 28 28.54 14.33 17.91
N MET A 29 27.67 13.42 17.47
CA MET A 29 28.06 12.06 17.10
C MET A 29 27.26 11.61 15.88
N GLY A 30 27.95 11.04 14.91
CA GLY A 30 27.30 10.61 13.66
C GLY A 30 28.28 9.97 12.70
N TRP A 31 27.84 9.85 11.48
CA TRP A 31 28.59 9.31 10.35
C TRP A 31 29.18 10.43 9.50
N VAL A 32 30.42 10.24 9.04
CA VAL A 32 31.04 11.15 8.07
C VAL A 32 30.37 10.95 6.71
N GLN A 33 29.64 11.96 6.23
CA GLN A 33 29.05 11.93 4.89
C GLN A 33 30.10 12.27 3.84
N LYS A 34 30.82 13.36 4.04
CA LYS A 34 31.83 13.86 3.10
C LYS A 34 32.94 14.59 3.85
N ARG A 35 34.16 14.44 3.36
CA ARG A 35 35.32 15.19 3.84
C ARG A 35 35.94 15.99 2.69
N ARG A 36 36.34 17.23 2.98
CA ARG A 36 37.07 18.13 2.07
C ARG A 36 38.32 18.63 2.79
N ASN A 37 39.50 18.41 2.21
CA ASN A 37 40.76 18.88 2.73
C ASN A 37 41.25 20.06 1.86
N LEU A 38 41.42 21.23 2.48
CA LEU A 38 41.85 22.47 1.85
C LEU A 38 43.26 22.93 2.38
N GLY A 39 44.06 21.99 2.81
CA GLY A 39 45.39 22.24 3.33
C GLY A 39 45.39 22.53 4.83
N SER A 40 45.25 23.79 5.23
CA SER A 40 45.23 24.22 6.65
C SER A 40 43.86 23.97 7.31
N LEU A 41 42.81 23.70 6.55
CA LEU A 41 41.48 23.44 7.05
C LEU A 41 40.93 22.14 6.48
N ILE A 42 40.24 21.36 7.31
CA ILE A 42 39.52 20.18 6.92
C ILE A 42 38.04 20.41 7.26
N PHE A 43 37.17 20.21 6.26
CA PHE A 43 35.72 20.26 6.45
C PHE A 43 35.15 18.86 6.39
N VAL A 44 34.18 18.57 7.28
CA VAL A 44 33.47 17.30 7.34
C VAL A 44 31.97 17.59 7.46
N ASP A 45 31.20 17.00 6.58
CA ASP A 45 29.75 16.98 6.72
C ASP A 45 29.41 15.76 7.60
N LEU A 46 28.99 16.01 8.85
CA LEU A 46 28.54 15.00 9.81
C LEU A 46 27.07 14.75 9.63
N ARG A 47 26.69 13.47 9.52
CA ARG A 47 25.30 13.04 9.36
C ARG A 47 24.83 12.25 10.58
N ASP A 48 23.64 12.56 11.03
CA ASP A 48 22.84 11.67 11.87
C ASP A 48 21.40 11.59 11.34
N ARG A 49 20.46 10.98 12.08
CA ARG A 49 19.09 10.82 11.63
C ARG A 49 18.30 12.13 11.48
N SER A 50 18.79 13.22 12.08
CA SER A 50 18.14 14.53 11.96
C SER A 50 18.54 15.24 10.67
N GLY A 51 19.75 15.01 10.17
CA GLY A 51 20.27 15.64 8.97
C GLY A 51 21.79 15.80 9.00
N LEU A 52 22.27 16.89 8.41
CA LEU A 52 23.70 17.19 8.23
C LEU A 52 24.09 18.48 8.97
N ILE A 53 25.32 18.51 9.48
CA ILE A 53 25.97 19.72 9.97
C ILE A 53 27.41 19.75 9.49
N GLN A 54 27.94 20.93 9.14
CA GLN A 54 29.33 21.10 8.77
C GLN A 54 30.19 21.24 10.03
N LEU A 55 31.23 20.42 10.09
CA LEU A 55 32.33 20.56 11.02
C LEU A 55 33.54 21.15 10.31
N TYR A 56 34.34 21.94 11.00
CA TYR A 56 35.68 22.29 10.50
C TYR A 56 36.75 22.08 11.55
N PHE A 57 37.94 21.75 11.07
CA PHE A 57 39.11 21.44 11.85
C PHE A 57 40.23 22.36 11.38
N ASP A 58 40.83 23.08 12.30
CA ASP A 58 42.06 23.81 12.09
C ASP A 58 43.15 23.26 13.03
N GLU A 59 44.39 23.18 12.54
CA GLU A 59 45.47 22.55 13.25
C GLU A 59 45.87 23.31 14.55
N GLU A 60 45.67 24.63 14.55
CA GLU A 60 45.99 25.46 15.72
C GLU A 60 45.09 25.14 16.91
N THR A 61 43.79 24.84 16.64
CA THR A 61 42.80 24.54 17.68
C THR A 61 42.88 23.08 18.13
N ILE A 62 42.91 22.12 17.19
CA ILE A 62 42.77 20.69 17.52
C ILE A 62 44.13 20.02 17.78
N GLY A 63 45.25 20.68 17.43
CA GLY A 63 46.60 20.16 17.48
C GLY A 63 46.93 19.15 16.36
N GLU A 64 48.21 18.89 16.16
CA GLU A 64 48.70 18.05 15.07
C GLU A 64 48.11 16.63 15.06
N GLU A 65 47.93 16.01 16.24
CA GLU A 65 47.35 14.65 16.34
C GLU A 65 45.88 14.64 15.95
N GLY A 66 45.08 15.60 16.43
CA GLY A 66 43.66 15.72 16.08
C GLY A 66 43.48 16.05 14.61
N PHE A 67 44.34 16.93 14.05
CA PHE A 67 44.30 17.26 12.63
C PHE A 67 44.63 16.07 11.72
N LYS A 68 45.64 15.24 12.12
CA LYS A 68 45.94 13.97 11.44
C LYS A 68 44.76 12.99 11.47
N LYS A 69 44.04 12.90 12.61
CA LYS A 69 42.82 12.09 12.70
C LYS A 69 41.75 12.61 11.74
N ALA A 70 41.49 13.91 11.72
CA ALA A 70 40.53 14.52 10.79
C ALA A 70 40.93 14.26 9.32
N ALA A 71 42.22 14.33 9.00
CA ALA A 71 42.75 14.03 7.66
C ALA A 71 42.60 12.55 7.26
N SER A 72 42.51 11.63 8.21
CA SER A 72 42.33 10.19 7.95
C SER A 72 40.89 9.76 7.76
N LEU A 73 39.90 10.62 8.07
CA LEU A 73 38.48 10.29 7.99
C LEU A 73 38.06 9.90 6.56
N ARG A 74 37.19 8.91 6.47
CA ARG A 74 36.55 8.46 5.23
C ARG A 74 35.04 8.46 5.40
N ALA A 75 34.33 8.37 4.29
CA ALA A 75 32.87 8.24 4.30
C ALA A 75 32.44 7.07 5.19
N GLU A 76 31.34 7.28 5.90
CA GLU A 76 30.71 6.33 6.83
C GLU A 76 31.53 5.98 8.09
N PHE A 77 32.69 6.61 8.34
CA PHE A 77 33.30 6.53 9.66
C PHE A 77 32.35 7.11 10.71
N VAL A 78 32.28 6.46 11.86
CA VAL A 78 31.52 6.97 13.02
C VAL A 78 32.43 7.77 13.92
N ILE A 79 32.10 9.03 14.14
CA ILE A 79 32.92 9.93 14.94
C ILE A 79 32.09 10.59 16.05
N ALA A 80 32.80 10.97 17.12
CA ALA A 80 32.31 11.89 18.11
C ALA A 80 33.24 13.13 18.12
N VAL A 81 32.63 14.30 18.10
CA VAL A 81 33.35 15.57 18.14
C VAL A 81 32.79 16.45 19.25
N THR A 82 33.68 17.21 19.91
CA THR A 82 33.28 18.31 20.79
C THR A 82 33.87 19.58 20.19
N GLY A 83 33.08 20.63 20.10
CA GLY A 83 33.50 21.89 19.48
C GLY A 83 32.51 23.01 19.72
N THR A 84 32.89 24.21 19.32
CA THR A 84 32.13 25.43 19.48
C THR A 84 31.31 25.72 18.22
N VAL A 85 30.03 26.05 18.39
CA VAL A 85 29.17 26.46 17.29
C VAL A 85 29.51 27.88 16.87
N GLU A 86 29.75 28.06 15.59
CA GLU A 86 30.07 29.36 14.99
C GLU A 86 29.17 29.65 13.79
N LYS A 87 29.05 30.94 13.47
CA LYS A 87 28.44 31.34 12.20
C LYS A 87 29.37 30.91 11.06
N ARG A 88 28.78 30.34 10.01
CA ARG A 88 29.55 29.89 8.86
C ARG A 88 30.42 31.01 8.29
N SER A 89 31.71 30.73 8.11
CA SER A 89 32.69 31.67 7.59
C SER A 89 32.55 31.96 6.10
N GLY A 90 31.98 31.01 5.35
CA GLY A 90 31.68 31.12 3.91
C GLY A 90 30.25 31.52 3.61
N ALA A 91 29.86 31.35 2.34
CA ALA A 91 28.48 31.55 1.91
C ALA A 91 27.54 30.55 2.61
N VAL A 92 26.32 30.99 2.93
CA VAL A 92 25.25 30.13 3.46
C VAL A 92 24.97 29.01 2.47
N ASN A 93 24.85 27.79 2.95
CA ASN A 93 24.48 26.65 2.12
C ASN A 93 22.97 26.39 2.23
N GLU A 94 22.21 26.92 1.29
CA GLU A 94 20.75 26.80 1.25
C GLU A 94 20.23 25.36 1.14
N ASN A 95 21.09 24.39 0.81
CA ASN A 95 20.73 22.97 0.73
C ASN A 95 20.81 22.23 2.09
N LEU A 96 21.25 22.91 3.16
CA LEU A 96 21.32 22.35 4.50
C LEU A 96 20.47 23.18 5.46
N GLU A 97 19.70 22.53 6.33
CA GLU A 97 18.99 23.20 7.44
C GLU A 97 19.94 24.00 8.35
N THR A 98 21.15 23.47 8.53
CA THR A 98 22.24 24.09 9.34
C THR A 98 23.22 24.89 8.48
N GLY A 99 22.81 25.33 7.29
CA GLY A 99 23.71 25.88 6.29
C GLY A 99 24.31 27.26 6.63
N ASP A 100 23.82 27.92 7.65
CA ASP A 100 24.28 29.23 8.16
C ASP A 100 25.25 29.11 9.33
N ILE A 101 25.43 27.91 9.90
CA ILE A 101 26.31 27.60 11.02
C ILE A 101 27.32 26.50 10.67
N GLU A 102 28.37 26.41 11.46
CA GLU A 102 29.35 25.33 11.43
C GLU A 102 29.90 25.10 12.84
N VAL A 103 30.52 23.94 13.07
CA VAL A 103 31.12 23.64 14.38
C VAL A 103 32.62 23.61 14.24
N LYS A 104 33.30 24.49 14.96
CA LYS A 104 34.76 24.50 15.17
C LYS A 104 35.12 23.39 16.13
N VAL A 105 35.84 22.37 15.67
CA VAL A 105 36.11 21.17 16.46
C VAL A 105 37.34 21.34 17.34
N ASP A 106 37.15 21.16 18.66
CA ASP A 106 38.21 21.17 19.67
C ASP A 106 38.80 19.77 19.93
N SER A 107 37.97 18.73 19.80
CA SER A 107 38.40 17.35 19.96
C SER A 107 37.62 16.36 19.12
N ILE A 108 38.28 15.27 18.71
CA ILE A 108 37.70 14.21 17.89
C ILE A 108 38.05 12.84 18.43
N ARG A 109 37.05 11.90 18.38
CA ARG A 109 37.29 10.45 18.52
C ARG A 109 36.70 9.71 17.35
N ILE A 110 37.46 8.74 16.82
CA ILE A 110 36.96 7.80 15.82
C ILE A 110 36.35 6.61 16.56
N LEU A 111 35.03 6.53 16.60
CA LEU A 111 34.30 5.46 17.31
C LEU A 111 34.27 4.16 16.52
N SER A 112 34.22 4.25 15.20
CA SER A 112 34.31 3.10 14.31
C SER A 112 34.77 3.53 12.93
N GLU A 113 35.67 2.73 12.35
CA GLU A 113 36.06 2.86 10.95
C GLU A 113 35.08 2.14 10.05
N SER A 114 35.03 2.48 8.78
CA SER A 114 34.17 1.86 7.77
C SER A 114 34.99 1.43 6.56
N GLU A 115 34.63 0.30 5.98
CA GLU A 115 35.01 -0.03 4.62
C GLU A 115 34.27 0.86 3.64
N THR A 116 34.69 0.89 2.38
CA THR A 116 33.98 1.61 1.33
C THR A 116 32.60 0.97 1.09
N PRO A 117 31.48 1.69 1.28
CA PRO A 117 30.15 1.14 1.05
C PRO A 117 29.99 0.68 -0.42
N PRO A 118 29.17 -0.36 -0.69
CA PRO A 118 28.90 -0.86 -2.04
C PRO A 118 28.12 0.14 -2.91
N PHE A 119 27.53 1.16 -2.31
CA PHE A 119 26.86 2.28 -2.97
C PHE A 119 26.88 3.54 -2.11
N PRO A 120 26.73 4.74 -2.70
CA PRO A 120 26.66 5.99 -1.95
C PRO A 120 25.42 6.07 -1.05
N ILE A 121 25.56 6.75 0.09
CA ILE A 121 24.43 7.02 1.01
C ILE A 121 23.84 8.38 0.66
N ASP A 122 23.25 8.48 -0.52
CA ASP A 122 22.61 9.68 -1.06
C ASP A 122 21.11 9.41 -1.36
N ALA A 123 20.33 10.47 -1.49
CA ALA A 123 18.89 10.32 -1.81
C ALA A 123 18.71 9.68 -3.20
N ASP A 124 19.44 10.20 -4.20
CA ASP A 124 19.34 9.76 -5.58
C ASP A 124 20.50 8.83 -5.94
N ILE A 125 20.21 7.56 -6.06
CA ILE A 125 21.17 6.54 -6.49
C ILE A 125 20.58 5.66 -7.59
N THR A 126 21.43 5.27 -8.55
CA THR A 126 21.08 4.31 -9.60
C THR A 126 21.67 2.95 -9.25
N VAL A 127 21.02 2.24 -8.34
CA VAL A 127 21.46 0.94 -7.83
C VAL A 127 20.30 -0.04 -7.86
N LYS A 128 20.58 -1.29 -8.26
CA LYS A 128 19.56 -2.33 -8.34
C LYS A 128 19.01 -2.66 -6.95
N ASP A 129 17.74 -2.97 -6.88
CA ASP A 129 17.04 -3.31 -5.63
C ASP A 129 17.70 -4.47 -4.89
N GLU A 130 18.20 -5.49 -5.59
CA GLU A 130 18.86 -6.64 -4.95
C GLU A 130 20.07 -6.20 -4.12
N LEU A 131 20.90 -5.27 -4.62
CA LEU A 131 22.06 -4.78 -3.88
C LEU A 131 21.63 -3.90 -2.70
N ARG A 132 20.61 -3.04 -2.87
CA ARG A 132 20.03 -2.23 -1.80
C ARG A 132 19.47 -3.12 -0.67
N LEU A 133 18.74 -4.17 -1.01
CA LEU A 133 18.10 -5.07 -0.05
C LEU A 133 19.11 -6.02 0.63
N LYS A 134 20.18 -6.41 -0.07
CA LYS A 134 21.29 -7.15 0.54
C LYS A 134 22.02 -6.33 1.60
N TYR A 135 22.25 -5.06 1.34
CA TYR A 135 22.88 -4.13 2.27
C TYR A 135 21.85 -3.15 2.87
N ARG A 136 20.66 -3.67 3.22
CA ARG A 136 19.54 -2.84 3.67
C ARG A 136 19.87 -1.90 4.82
N PHE A 137 20.74 -2.30 5.74
CA PHE A 137 21.23 -1.45 6.83
C PHE A 137 22.00 -0.20 6.36
N LEU A 138 22.60 -0.22 5.17
CA LEU A 138 23.17 0.96 4.52
C LEU A 138 22.10 1.76 3.76
N ASP A 139 21.22 1.08 3.04
CA ASP A 139 20.11 1.71 2.34
C ASP A 139 19.19 2.50 3.28
N LEU A 140 18.99 1.97 4.52
CA LEU A 140 18.25 2.64 5.59
C LEU A 140 18.94 3.92 6.13
N ARG A 141 20.21 4.19 5.80
CA ARG A 141 20.87 5.46 6.12
C ARG A 141 20.55 6.56 5.12
N ARG A 142 19.99 6.23 3.96
CA ARG A 142 19.65 7.21 2.93
C ARG A 142 18.53 8.14 3.40
N PRO A 143 18.63 9.46 3.13
CA PRO A 143 17.71 10.45 3.70
C PRO A 143 16.24 10.18 3.35
N ASN A 144 15.95 9.77 2.10
CA ASN A 144 14.60 9.47 1.66
C ASN A 144 14.01 8.26 2.38
N ILE A 145 14.76 7.15 2.50
CA ILE A 145 14.30 5.95 3.20
C ILE A 145 14.14 6.21 4.71
N GLN A 146 15.06 6.98 5.32
CA GLN A 146 14.89 7.41 6.72
C GLN A 146 13.61 8.23 6.91
N LYS A 147 13.35 9.20 6.03
CA LYS A 147 12.14 10.03 6.06
C LYS A 147 10.88 9.18 5.99
N ASN A 148 10.86 8.15 5.13
CA ASN A 148 9.73 7.25 5.00
C ASN A 148 9.45 6.47 6.29
N LEU A 149 10.50 5.92 6.93
CA LEU A 149 10.34 5.20 8.20
C LEU A 149 9.97 6.14 9.36
N MET A 150 10.48 7.36 9.36
CA MET A 150 10.08 8.38 10.33
C MET A 150 8.59 8.76 10.14
N MET A 151 8.13 8.90 8.89
CA MET A 151 6.72 9.09 8.57
C MET A 151 5.87 7.94 9.08
N ARG A 152 6.28 6.69 8.80
CA ARG A 152 5.61 5.48 9.31
C ARG A 152 5.47 5.51 10.84
N SER A 153 6.54 5.83 11.54
CA SER A 153 6.55 5.95 13.01
C SER A 153 5.60 7.04 13.50
N LYS A 154 5.57 8.20 12.81
CA LYS A 154 4.68 9.31 13.14
C LYS A 154 3.22 8.93 12.93
N VAL A 155 2.87 8.31 11.79
CA VAL A 155 1.51 7.81 11.50
C VAL A 155 1.06 6.84 12.58
N ALA A 156 1.89 5.84 12.94
CA ALA A 156 1.57 4.87 13.97
C ALA A 156 1.31 5.51 15.34
N THR A 157 2.13 6.48 15.74
CA THR A 157 1.98 7.19 17.02
C THR A 157 0.71 8.04 17.04
N LEU A 158 0.45 8.80 15.99
CA LEU A 158 -0.73 9.64 15.88
C LEU A 158 -2.02 8.82 15.80
N THR A 159 -2.01 7.68 15.13
CA THR A 159 -3.13 6.73 15.10
C THR A 159 -3.49 6.27 16.52
N ARG A 160 -2.49 5.87 17.32
CA ARG A 160 -2.72 5.48 18.73
C ARG A 160 -3.30 6.63 19.55
N GLN A 161 -2.76 7.83 19.38
CA GLN A 161 -3.28 9.00 20.10
C GLN A 161 -4.73 9.31 19.73
N PHE A 162 -5.06 9.30 18.44
CA PHE A 162 -6.41 9.58 17.97
C PHE A 162 -7.39 8.52 18.50
N LEU A 163 -7.10 7.23 18.25
CA LEU A 163 -8.02 6.15 18.63
C LEU A 163 -8.20 6.04 20.16
N ALA A 164 -7.13 6.25 20.94
CA ALA A 164 -7.26 6.30 22.40
C ALA A 164 -8.16 7.45 22.87
N ASN A 165 -8.07 8.63 22.23
CA ASN A 165 -8.96 9.77 22.53
C ASN A 165 -10.41 9.52 22.12
N GLU A 166 -10.65 8.68 21.11
CA GLU A 166 -11.99 8.22 20.68
C GLU A 166 -12.52 7.06 21.55
N GLY A 167 -11.82 6.67 22.61
CA GLY A 167 -12.22 5.64 23.54
C GLY A 167 -11.93 4.20 23.09
N PHE A 168 -11.07 4.02 22.11
CA PHE A 168 -10.61 2.69 21.72
C PHE A 168 -9.53 2.16 22.67
N LEU A 169 -9.56 0.86 22.90
CA LEU A 169 -8.54 0.14 23.64
C LEU A 169 -7.61 -0.61 22.67
N GLU A 170 -6.30 -0.41 22.80
CA GLU A 170 -5.31 -1.20 22.07
C GLU A 170 -5.16 -2.56 22.77
N ILE A 171 -5.56 -3.64 22.11
CA ILE A 171 -5.52 -5.00 22.64
C ILE A 171 -4.80 -5.90 21.66
N GLU A 172 -3.74 -6.57 22.12
CA GLU A 172 -2.99 -7.55 21.33
C GLU A 172 -3.75 -8.87 21.21
N THR A 173 -3.70 -9.47 20.04
CA THR A 173 -4.25 -10.78 19.74
C THR A 173 -3.14 -11.80 19.46
N PRO A 174 -3.38 -13.12 19.62
CA PRO A 174 -2.35 -14.12 19.44
C PRO A 174 -1.76 -14.15 18.01
N MET A 175 -0.43 -14.33 17.92
CA MET A 175 0.26 -14.64 16.66
C MET A 175 0.25 -16.15 16.36
N LEU A 176 0.29 -17.00 17.37
CA LEU A 176 0.17 -18.44 17.22
C LEU A 176 -1.30 -18.83 17.35
N THR A 177 -1.99 -18.91 16.22
CA THR A 177 -3.42 -19.19 16.17
C THR A 177 -3.71 -20.55 15.53
N ARG A 178 -4.96 -20.87 15.33
CA ARG A 178 -5.41 -21.99 14.53
C ARG A 178 -5.56 -21.54 13.08
N SER A 179 -5.25 -22.44 12.12
CA SER A 179 -5.55 -22.23 10.70
C SER A 179 -7.04 -21.93 10.49
N THR A 180 -7.33 -20.85 9.80
CA THR A 180 -8.69 -20.41 9.46
C THR A 180 -8.73 -19.95 8.00
N PRO A 181 -9.74 -20.35 7.22
CA PRO A 181 -9.82 -19.98 5.81
C PRO A 181 -10.30 -18.52 5.68
N GLU A 182 -9.37 -17.58 5.51
CA GLU A 182 -9.64 -16.15 5.28
C GLU A 182 -9.31 -15.69 3.85
N GLY A 183 -9.08 -16.62 2.92
CA GLY A 183 -8.85 -16.32 1.50
C GLY A 183 -7.43 -16.54 1.00
N ALA A 184 -6.39 -16.24 1.79
CA ALA A 184 -5.00 -16.57 1.48
C ALA A 184 -4.59 -17.93 2.05
N ARG A 185 -3.40 -18.43 1.66
CA ARG A 185 -2.79 -19.58 2.32
C ARG A 185 -2.14 -19.14 3.64
N ASP A 186 -2.17 -20.03 4.63
CA ASP A 186 -1.58 -19.79 5.94
C ASP A 186 -0.09 -20.16 5.98
N ASP A 187 0.69 -19.36 6.68
CA ASP A 187 2.03 -19.74 7.12
C ASP A 187 1.91 -20.64 8.37
N LEU A 188 2.40 -21.87 8.31
CA LEU A 188 2.27 -22.86 9.37
C LEU A 188 3.51 -22.94 10.25
N VAL A 189 3.29 -23.07 11.57
CA VAL A 189 4.36 -23.22 12.57
C VAL A 189 4.14 -24.54 13.33
N PRO A 190 5.04 -25.53 13.20
CA PRO A 190 4.88 -26.81 13.87
C PRO A 190 5.01 -26.69 15.40
N SER A 191 4.22 -27.47 16.13
CA SER A 191 4.24 -27.49 17.58
C SER A 191 5.10 -28.62 18.14
N ARG A 192 6.19 -28.30 18.85
CA ARG A 192 7.01 -29.30 19.53
C ARG A 192 6.27 -30.01 20.68
N VAL A 193 5.34 -29.28 21.35
CA VAL A 193 4.61 -29.80 22.53
C VAL A 193 3.45 -30.70 22.11
N HIS A 194 2.92 -30.50 20.89
CA HIS A 194 1.83 -31.28 20.32
C HIS A 194 2.28 -31.86 18.96
N PRO A 195 3.04 -32.97 18.94
CA PRO A 195 3.53 -33.57 17.71
C PRO A 195 2.43 -33.81 16.68
N GLY A 196 2.67 -33.46 15.41
CA GLY A 196 1.70 -33.55 14.33
C GLY A 196 0.65 -32.43 14.31
N SER A 197 0.72 -31.47 15.22
CA SER A 197 -0.15 -30.29 15.24
C SER A 197 0.64 -29.02 14.87
N PHE A 198 -0.06 -28.07 14.24
CA PHE A 198 0.52 -26.82 13.77
C PHE A 198 -0.28 -25.63 14.31
N TYR A 199 0.42 -24.57 14.62
CA TYR A 199 -0.15 -23.23 14.66
C TYR A 199 -0.14 -22.64 13.25
N ALA A 200 -1.02 -21.69 12.99
CA ALA A 200 -0.96 -20.83 11.82
C ALA A 200 -0.67 -19.39 12.26
N LEU A 201 0.09 -18.64 11.45
CA LEU A 201 0.22 -17.20 11.64
C LEU A 201 -1.05 -16.50 11.15
N PRO A 202 -1.54 -15.44 11.82
CA PRO A 202 -2.84 -14.85 11.51
C PRO A 202 -2.79 -14.07 10.19
N GLN A 203 -3.77 -14.29 9.34
CA GLN A 203 -4.00 -13.46 8.14
C GLN A 203 -4.57 -12.09 8.52
N SER A 204 -5.34 -12.04 9.59
CA SER A 204 -5.87 -10.85 10.26
C SER A 204 -6.36 -11.21 11.67
N PRO A 205 -6.60 -10.26 12.57
CA PRO A 205 -7.20 -10.52 13.87
C PRO A 205 -8.73 -10.67 13.83
N GLN A 206 -9.34 -10.95 12.67
CA GLN A 206 -10.79 -10.91 12.45
C GLN A 206 -11.62 -11.66 13.49
N LEU A 207 -11.28 -12.89 13.78
CA LEU A 207 -12.06 -13.70 14.73
C LEU A 207 -11.89 -13.23 16.18
N PHE A 208 -10.68 -12.81 16.55
CA PHE A 208 -10.42 -12.33 17.90
C PHE A 208 -11.05 -10.97 18.19
N LYS A 209 -11.06 -10.05 17.22
CA LYS A 209 -11.70 -8.74 17.43
C LYS A 209 -13.23 -8.87 17.60
N GLN A 210 -13.87 -9.82 16.89
CA GLN A 210 -15.28 -10.14 17.11
C GLN A 210 -15.52 -10.74 18.50
N LEU A 211 -14.63 -11.62 18.99
CA LEU A 211 -14.68 -12.12 20.37
C LEU A 211 -14.52 -11.00 21.40
N LEU A 212 -13.70 -9.99 21.14
CA LEU A 212 -13.56 -8.82 22.01
C LEU A 212 -14.86 -8.02 22.08
N MET A 213 -15.60 -7.91 20.96
CA MET A 213 -16.94 -7.29 20.99
C MET A 213 -17.91 -8.11 21.83
N CYS A 214 -17.93 -9.44 21.67
CA CYS A 214 -18.71 -10.34 22.56
C CYS A 214 -18.30 -10.22 24.03
N SER A 215 -17.06 -9.84 24.30
CA SER A 215 -16.52 -9.65 25.65
C SER A 215 -16.79 -8.26 26.25
N GLY A 216 -17.48 -7.38 25.53
CA GLY A 216 -17.91 -6.06 26.00
C GLY A 216 -16.84 -4.97 26.00
N TYR A 217 -15.84 -5.08 25.13
CA TYR A 217 -14.78 -4.04 25.02
C TYR A 217 -15.19 -2.82 24.17
N ASP A 218 -16.35 -2.82 23.54
CA ASP A 218 -16.98 -1.77 22.76
C ASP A 218 -16.17 -1.23 21.59
N ARG A 219 -14.94 -0.78 21.83
CA ARG A 219 -14.04 -0.20 20.81
C ARG A 219 -12.64 -0.76 20.96
N TYR A 220 -12.23 -1.54 20.01
CA TYR A 220 -10.91 -2.18 19.92
C TYR A 220 -10.12 -1.62 18.76
N PHE A 221 -8.81 -1.50 18.91
CA PHE A 221 -7.87 -1.40 17.81
C PHE A 221 -6.55 -2.13 18.10
N GLN A 222 -5.81 -2.40 17.05
CA GLN A 222 -4.45 -2.95 17.14
C GLN A 222 -3.64 -2.53 15.90
N LEU A 223 -2.36 -2.22 16.05
CA LEU A 223 -1.41 -2.22 14.94
C LEU A 223 -0.95 -3.66 14.75
N ALA A 224 -1.75 -4.44 14.01
CA ALA A 224 -1.64 -5.88 13.90
C ALA A 224 -0.60 -6.30 12.82
N ARG A 225 0.27 -7.27 13.15
CA ARG A 225 1.04 -7.99 12.14
C ARG A 225 0.16 -9.06 11.53
N CYS A 226 0.16 -9.09 10.20
CA CYS A 226 -0.62 -10.04 9.40
C CYS A 226 0.32 -10.78 8.45
N PHE A 227 -0.03 -12.02 8.12
CA PHE A 227 0.77 -12.93 7.31
C PHE A 227 -0.11 -13.56 6.23
N ARG A 228 0.33 -13.53 4.98
CA ARG A 228 -0.41 -14.13 3.86
C ARG A 228 0.56 -14.70 2.84
N ASP A 229 0.47 -16.00 2.59
CA ASP A 229 1.21 -16.64 1.50
C ASP A 229 0.46 -16.41 0.18
N GLU A 230 0.79 -15.31 -0.47
CA GLU A 230 0.24 -14.86 -1.74
C GLU A 230 1.35 -14.42 -2.70
N ASP A 231 1.02 -14.32 -3.99
CA ASP A 231 1.93 -13.77 -5.00
C ASP A 231 2.29 -12.31 -4.69
N LEU A 232 3.59 -12.03 -4.60
CA LEU A 232 4.07 -10.70 -4.23
C LEU A 232 4.02 -9.73 -5.41
N ARG A 233 3.56 -8.50 -5.11
CA ARG A 233 3.49 -7.35 -6.02
C ARG A 233 4.19 -6.15 -5.39
N ALA A 234 4.18 -5.01 -6.09
CA ALA A 234 4.77 -3.78 -5.57
C ALA A 234 4.13 -3.31 -4.24
N ASP A 235 2.86 -3.63 -4.04
CA ASP A 235 2.02 -3.27 -2.89
C ASP A 235 1.65 -4.47 -1.99
N ARG A 236 2.35 -5.62 -2.12
CA ARG A 236 2.13 -6.83 -1.32
C ARG A 236 3.42 -7.38 -0.74
N GLN A 237 3.36 -7.81 0.52
CA GLN A 237 4.42 -8.51 1.25
C GLN A 237 3.81 -9.70 1.99
N PRO A 238 4.57 -10.80 2.22
CA PRO A 238 4.04 -11.96 2.95
C PRO A 238 3.74 -11.64 4.41
N GLU A 239 4.38 -10.63 4.96
CA GLU A 239 4.11 -10.06 6.27
C GLU A 239 3.95 -8.54 6.18
N PHE A 240 2.88 -8.01 6.76
CA PHE A 240 2.53 -6.59 6.68
C PHE A 240 1.83 -6.12 7.96
N THR A 241 1.55 -4.83 8.07
CA THR A 241 0.91 -4.27 9.26
C THR A 241 -0.43 -3.65 8.89
N GLN A 242 -1.47 -3.97 9.67
CA GLN A 242 -2.77 -3.32 9.60
C GLN A 242 -2.99 -2.40 10.81
N ILE A 243 -3.66 -1.26 10.58
CA ILE A 243 -4.39 -0.54 11.62
C ILE A 243 -5.77 -1.19 11.63
N ASP A 244 -5.99 -2.12 12.55
CA ASP A 244 -7.22 -2.89 12.65
C ASP A 244 -8.10 -2.35 13.77
N MET A 245 -9.41 -2.25 13.53
CA MET A 245 -10.37 -1.75 14.52
C MET A 245 -11.71 -2.46 14.42
N GLU A 246 -12.42 -2.51 15.57
CA GLU A 246 -13.78 -3.03 15.67
C GLU A 246 -14.56 -2.24 16.71
N LEU A 247 -15.85 -1.99 16.45
CA LEU A 247 -16.74 -1.19 17.29
C LEU A 247 -18.06 -1.94 17.49
N SER A 248 -18.62 -1.88 18.70
CA SER A 248 -19.94 -2.40 19.03
C SER A 248 -21.01 -1.32 18.95
N PHE A 249 -22.27 -1.74 18.71
CA PHE A 249 -23.46 -0.88 18.67
C PHE A 249 -23.38 0.22 17.61
N VAL A 250 -22.86 -0.11 16.44
CA VAL A 250 -22.64 0.79 15.31
C VAL A 250 -23.14 0.20 14.00
N ASP A 251 -23.37 1.08 13.03
CA ASP A 251 -23.63 0.75 11.64
C ASP A 251 -22.59 1.40 10.70
N VAL A 252 -22.74 1.28 9.40
CA VAL A 252 -21.82 1.75 8.35
C VAL A 252 -21.39 3.20 8.57
N ASP A 253 -22.36 4.09 8.81
CA ASP A 253 -22.09 5.54 8.94
C ASP A 253 -21.23 5.89 10.16
N ASP A 254 -21.39 5.17 11.27
CA ASP A 254 -20.59 5.38 12.48
C ASP A 254 -19.12 5.02 12.26
N VAL A 255 -18.87 3.92 11.55
CA VAL A 255 -17.50 3.49 11.22
C VAL A 255 -16.86 4.46 10.23
N ILE A 256 -17.59 4.88 9.20
CA ILE A 256 -17.12 5.86 8.22
C ILE A 256 -16.74 7.18 8.91
N ASP A 257 -17.60 7.72 9.79
CA ASP A 257 -17.33 9.00 10.48
C ASP A 257 -16.01 8.97 11.28
N VAL A 258 -15.82 7.93 12.10
CA VAL A 258 -14.57 7.80 12.88
C VAL A 258 -13.35 7.74 11.96
N ASN A 259 -13.45 7.01 10.85
CA ASN A 259 -12.35 6.82 9.92
C ASN A 259 -12.05 8.06 9.08
N GLU A 260 -13.06 8.82 8.67
CA GLU A 260 -12.88 10.11 8.02
C GLU A 260 -12.13 11.09 8.93
N ARG A 261 -12.51 11.17 10.20
CA ARG A 261 -11.82 12.02 11.19
C ARG A 261 -10.38 11.56 11.45
N LEU A 262 -10.13 10.24 11.48
CA LEU A 262 -8.77 9.69 11.59
C LEU A 262 -7.91 10.09 10.39
N LEU A 263 -8.40 9.92 9.17
CA LEU A 263 -7.67 10.30 7.95
C LEU A 263 -7.39 11.80 7.90
N ALA A 264 -8.38 12.64 8.19
CA ALA A 264 -8.19 14.09 8.26
C ALA A 264 -7.13 14.49 9.31
N TYR A 265 -7.16 13.86 10.48
CA TYR A 265 -6.17 14.06 11.53
C TYR A 265 -4.75 13.68 11.10
N LEU A 266 -4.59 12.49 10.49
CA LEU A 266 -3.28 12.02 10.04
C LEU A 266 -2.70 12.88 8.91
N PHE A 267 -3.51 13.21 7.90
CA PHE A 267 -3.06 14.02 6.76
C PHE A 267 -2.70 15.44 7.20
N LYS A 268 -3.49 16.03 8.08
CA LYS A 268 -3.19 17.36 8.64
C LYS A 268 -1.87 17.38 9.40
N LEU A 269 -1.66 16.44 10.32
CA LEU A 269 -0.49 16.45 11.20
C LEU A 269 0.78 15.89 10.55
N CYS A 270 0.64 14.98 9.59
CA CYS A 270 1.79 14.39 8.91
C CYS A 270 2.26 15.20 7.71
N LEU A 271 1.33 15.71 6.90
CA LEU A 271 1.59 16.32 5.60
C LEU A 271 1.21 17.79 5.52
N ASN A 272 0.49 18.31 6.52
CA ASN A 272 -0.18 19.62 6.50
C ASN A 272 -1.21 19.76 5.36
N GLU A 273 -1.80 18.63 4.94
CA GLU A 273 -2.86 18.57 3.92
C GLU A 273 -4.24 18.52 4.57
N GLU A 274 -5.22 19.19 3.96
CA GLU A 274 -6.60 19.17 4.40
C GLU A 274 -7.40 18.13 3.62
N VAL A 275 -8.04 17.21 4.34
CA VAL A 275 -9.00 16.26 3.76
C VAL A 275 -10.40 16.84 3.88
N SER A 276 -11.06 17.07 2.75
CA SER A 276 -12.45 17.55 2.74
C SER A 276 -13.41 16.49 3.26
N LEU A 277 -14.18 16.82 4.28
CA LEU A 277 -15.19 15.95 4.85
C LEU A 277 -16.62 16.49 4.57
N PRO A 278 -17.63 15.62 4.39
CA PRO A 278 -17.49 14.17 4.27
C PRO A 278 -16.78 13.74 2.99
N ILE A 279 -16.09 12.59 3.01
CA ILE A 279 -15.48 11.99 1.81
C ILE A 279 -16.61 11.50 0.88
N GLN A 280 -16.41 11.68 -0.42
CA GLN A 280 -17.36 11.20 -1.44
C GLN A 280 -17.59 9.69 -1.28
N ARG A 281 -18.87 9.28 -1.39
CA ARG A 281 -19.27 7.88 -1.46
C ARG A 281 -19.72 7.51 -2.86
N MET A 282 -19.47 6.28 -3.25
CA MET A 282 -19.81 5.69 -4.54
C MET A 282 -20.22 4.24 -4.30
N THR A 283 -21.27 3.77 -4.96
CA THR A 283 -21.61 2.34 -4.91
C THR A 283 -20.59 1.52 -5.68
N TRP A 284 -20.41 0.26 -5.31
CA TRP A 284 -19.57 -0.67 -6.09
C TRP A 284 -20.02 -0.74 -7.55
N GLN A 285 -21.34 -0.74 -7.80
CA GLN A 285 -21.87 -0.78 -9.16
C GLN A 285 -21.46 0.46 -9.97
N ASP A 286 -21.57 1.67 -9.40
CA ASP A 286 -21.13 2.89 -10.07
C ASP A 286 -19.61 2.91 -10.31
N ALA A 287 -18.81 2.41 -9.36
CA ALA A 287 -17.38 2.32 -9.52
C ALA A 287 -17.00 1.39 -10.69
N MET A 288 -17.66 0.24 -10.80
CA MET A 288 -17.46 -0.69 -11.90
C MET A 288 -18.00 -0.13 -13.23
N ASP A 289 -19.17 0.51 -13.22
CA ASP A 289 -19.80 1.04 -14.42
C ASP A 289 -19.01 2.21 -15.03
N TYR A 290 -18.53 3.14 -14.21
CA TYR A 290 -17.88 4.36 -14.70
C TYR A 290 -16.37 4.27 -14.77
N TYR A 291 -15.73 3.38 -14.00
CA TYR A 291 -14.27 3.32 -13.89
C TYR A 291 -13.68 1.93 -14.15
N GLY A 292 -14.51 0.89 -14.21
CA GLY A 292 -14.11 -0.50 -14.46
C GLY A 292 -13.29 -1.09 -13.32
N SER A 293 -13.44 -0.56 -12.11
CA SER A 293 -12.67 -0.98 -10.94
C SER A 293 -13.35 -0.56 -9.64
N ASP A 294 -13.32 -1.42 -8.63
CA ASP A 294 -13.73 -1.14 -7.25
C ASP A 294 -12.78 -0.19 -6.49
N LYS A 295 -11.68 0.21 -7.10
CA LYS A 295 -10.70 1.18 -6.60
C LYS A 295 -10.38 2.24 -7.64
N PRO A 296 -11.35 3.11 -7.96
CA PRO A 296 -11.18 4.11 -9.01
C PRO A 296 -10.17 5.20 -8.61
N ASP A 297 -9.33 5.61 -9.56
CA ASP A 297 -8.53 6.81 -9.42
C ASP A 297 -9.34 8.03 -9.87
N LEU A 298 -9.65 8.94 -8.96
CA LEU A 298 -10.49 10.12 -9.21
C LEU A 298 -9.69 11.40 -9.46
N ARG A 299 -8.37 11.31 -9.67
CA ARG A 299 -7.54 12.48 -10.01
C ARG A 299 -7.79 13.00 -11.42
N PHE A 300 -8.47 12.23 -12.27
CA PHE A 300 -8.80 12.61 -13.64
C PHE A 300 -10.19 12.10 -14.04
N ASP A 301 -10.84 12.84 -14.93
CA ASP A 301 -12.18 12.53 -15.43
C ASP A 301 -12.11 11.82 -16.80
N MET A 302 -12.19 10.50 -16.79
CA MET A 302 -12.29 9.66 -17.98
C MET A 302 -13.22 8.50 -17.66
N LYS A 303 -14.53 8.72 -17.78
CA LYS A 303 -15.54 7.72 -17.45
C LYS A 303 -15.80 6.77 -18.61
N ILE A 304 -16.02 5.50 -18.26
CA ILE A 304 -16.53 4.48 -19.16
C ILE A 304 -17.99 4.81 -19.48
N GLN A 305 -18.37 4.64 -20.75
CA GLN A 305 -19.72 4.88 -21.23
C GLN A 305 -20.30 3.60 -21.82
N ASP A 306 -21.55 3.27 -21.45
CA ASP A 306 -22.27 2.16 -22.04
C ASP A 306 -22.91 2.61 -23.37
N VAL A 307 -22.58 1.90 -24.42
CA VAL A 307 -23.11 2.14 -25.77
C VAL A 307 -23.87 0.93 -26.34
N SER A 308 -24.15 -0.07 -25.48
CA SER A 308 -24.80 -1.32 -25.87
C SER A 308 -26.08 -1.10 -26.65
N GLU A 309 -26.99 -0.26 -26.13
CA GLU A 309 -28.29 0.05 -26.79
C GLU A 309 -28.11 0.74 -28.15
N LEU A 310 -27.04 1.55 -28.29
CA LEU A 310 -26.76 2.29 -29.52
C LEU A 310 -26.24 1.38 -30.65
N VAL A 311 -25.54 0.28 -30.28
CA VAL A 311 -24.90 -0.60 -31.26
C VAL A 311 -25.51 -1.99 -31.38
N LYS A 312 -26.59 -2.28 -30.66
CA LYS A 312 -27.23 -3.61 -30.62
C LYS A 312 -27.72 -4.10 -31.99
N ASP A 313 -28.13 -3.21 -32.87
CA ASP A 313 -28.65 -3.51 -34.20
C ASP A 313 -27.68 -3.18 -35.34
N CYS A 314 -26.42 -2.79 -35.04
CA CYS A 314 -25.43 -2.45 -36.05
C CYS A 314 -24.94 -3.70 -36.79
N GLY A 315 -24.32 -3.52 -37.99
CA GLY A 315 -23.77 -4.64 -38.78
C GLY A 315 -22.45 -5.22 -38.27
N PHE A 316 -21.87 -4.69 -37.18
CA PHE A 316 -20.61 -5.17 -36.65
C PHE A 316 -20.79 -6.34 -35.68
N GLY A 317 -20.67 -7.59 -36.20
CA GLY A 317 -20.95 -8.82 -35.50
C GLY A 317 -20.19 -9.05 -34.18
N VAL A 318 -19.12 -8.30 -33.90
CA VAL A 318 -18.44 -8.35 -32.59
C VAL A 318 -19.29 -7.70 -31.51
N PHE A 319 -19.96 -6.58 -31.83
CA PHE A 319 -20.81 -5.86 -30.89
C PHE A 319 -22.14 -6.60 -30.69
N THR A 320 -22.84 -6.91 -31.79
CA THR A 320 -24.11 -7.61 -31.72
C THR A 320 -23.97 -8.99 -31.08
N GLY A 321 -22.93 -9.75 -31.44
CA GLY A 321 -22.67 -11.07 -30.87
C GLY A 321 -22.33 -11.03 -29.37
N ALA A 322 -21.65 -9.98 -28.88
CA ALA A 322 -21.44 -9.82 -27.45
C ALA A 322 -22.76 -9.60 -26.71
N ILE A 323 -23.61 -8.72 -27.22
CA ILE A 323 -24.92 -8.38 -26.63
C ILE A 323 -25.87 -9.59 -26.66
N GLU A 324 -25.96 -10.30 -27.80
CA GLU A 324 -26.78 -11.51 -27.96
C GLU A 324 -26.39 -12.63 -26.97
N ASN A 325 -25.11 -12.68 -26.56
CA ASN A 325 -24.61 -13.64 -25.57
C ASN A 325 -24.67 -13.12 -24.13
N GLY A 326 -25.49 -12.08 -23.86
CA GLY A 326 -25.68 -11.53 -22.52
C GLY A 326 -24.50 -10.68 -22.01
N GLY A 327 -23.64 -10.23 -22.91
CA GLY A 327 -22.59 -9.27 -22.65
C GLY A 327 -23.02 -7.83 -22.94
N MET A 328 -22.06 -6.93 -23.06
CA MET A 328 -22.27 -5.50 -23.30
C MET A 328 -21.18 -4.90 -24.18
N VAL A 329 -21.40 -3.67 -24.63
CA VAL A 329 -20.42 -2.86 -25.34
C VAL A 329 -20.25 -1.54 -24.61
N ARG A 330 -19.06 -1.29 -24.11
CA ARG A 330 -18.71 -0.03 -23.43
C ARG A 330 -17.46 0.58 -24.06
N GLY A 331 -17.27 1.87 -23.86
CA GLY A 331 -16.12 2.57 -24.42
C GLY A 331 -15.52 3.63 -23.51
N LEU A 332 -14.32 4.07 -23.90
CA LEU A 332 -13.60 5.20 -23.33
C LEU A 332 -13.26 6.21 -24.42
N CYS A 333 -13.30 7.50 -24.08
CA CYS A 333 -12.79 8.59 -24.88
C CYS A 333 -11.47 9.10 -24.28
N ALA A 334 -10.34 8.81 -24.95
CA ALA A 334 -9.02 9.31 -24.57
C ALA A 334 -8.72 10.61 -25.34
N LYS A 335 -8.94 11.73 -24.67
CA LYS A 335 -8.75 13.07 -25.22
C LYS A 335 -7.29 13.28 -25.67
N GLY A 336 -7.09 13.78 -26.90
CA GLY A 336 -5.77 14.09 -27.44
C GLY A 336 -4.95 12.90 -27.94
N LEU A 337 -5.47 11.67 -27.96
CA LEU A 337 -4.78 10.46 -28.45
C LEU A 337 -5.22 10.02 -29.86
N GLY A 338 -5.91 10.87 -30.63
CA GLY A 338 -6.38 10.55 -31.99
C GLY A 338 -5.29 10.23 -32.99
N ASP A 339 -4.10 10.82 -32.84
CA ASP A 339 -2.97 10.67 -33.77
C ASP A 339 -1.97 9.57 -33.38
N VAL A 340 -2.33 8.69 -32.44
CA VAL A 340 -1.43 7.60 -32.05
C VAL A 340 -1.06 6.69 -33.22
N SER A 341 0.22 6.33 -33.32
CA SER A 341 0.74 5.50 -34.41
C SER A 341 0.14 4.08 -34.38
N SER A 342 0.17 3.39 -35.53
CA SER A 342 -0.26 2.00 -35.63
C SER A 342 0.52 1.06 -34.70
N LYS A 343 1.80 1.37 -34.40
CA LYS A 343 2.60 0.62 -33.42
C LYS A 343 2.04 0.81 -32.01
N LYS A 344 1.68 2.03 -31.64
CA LYS A 344 1.09 2.36 -30.34
C LYS A 344 -0.30 1.74 -30.20
N MET A 345 -1.13 1.76 -31.26
CA MET A 345 -2.43 1.06 -31.25
C MET A 345 -2.29 -0.43 -31.00
N LYS A 346 -1.31 -1.12 -31.62
CA LYS A 346 -1.03 -2.53 -31.34
C LYS A 346 -0.64 -2.77 -29.89
N HIS A 347 0.06 -1.83 -29.25
CA HIS A 347 0.41 -1.94 -27.84
C HIS A 347 -0.81 -1.74 -26.93
N ILE A 348 -1.70 -0.80 -27.27
CA ILE A 348 -2.99 -0.61 -26.57
C ILE A 348 -3.85 -1.88 -26.70
N GLU A 349 -3.97 -2.44 -27.92
CA GLU A 349 -4.69 -3.69 -28.14
C GLU A 349 -4.08 -4.89 -27.39
N LYS A 350 -2.74 -4.94 -27.30
CA LYS A 350 -2.07 -5.97 -26.49
C LYS A 350 -2.45 -5.84 -25.02
N THR A 351 -2.43 -4.63 -24.47
CA THR A 351 -2.89 -4.40 -23.09
C THR A 351 -4.32 -4.89 -22.90
N ALA A 352 -5.24 -4.56 -23.81
CA ALA A 352 -6.61 -5.07 -23.71
C ALA A 352 -6.68 -6.61 -23.69
N LYS A 353 -5.86 -7.29 -24.51
CA LYS A 353 -5.77 -8.75 -24.54
C LYS A 353 -5.17 -9.35 -23.25
N ASP A 354 -4.20 -8.68 -22.66
CA ASP A 354 -3.60 -9.10 -21.39
C ASP A 354 -4.62 -9.08 -20.25
N TYR A 355 -5.72 -8.29 -20.38
CA TYR A 355 -6.87 -8.23 -19.47
C TYR A 355 -8.10 -9.01 -19.96
N GLY A 356 -7.95 -9.91 -20.92
CA GLY A 356 -8.96 -10.88 -21.35
C GLY A 356 -9.77 -10.51 -22.59
N ALA A 357 -9.54 -9.35 -23.21
CA ALA A 357 -10.22 -9.02 -24.47
C ALA A 357 -9.76 -9.93 -25.63
N LYS A 358 -10.70 -10.34 -26.46
CA LYS A 358 -10.41 -11.05 -27.72
C LYS A 358 -9.82 -10.10 -28.79
N GLY A 359 -10.15 -8.82 -28.70
CA GLY A 359 -9.70 -7.73 -29.55
C GLY A 359 -10.14 -6.39 -29.02
N LEU A 360 -9.74 -5.30 -29.64
CA LEU A 360 -10.12 -3.94 -29.26
C LEU A 360 -10.66 -3.19 -30.49
N ALA A 361 -11.91 -2.79 -30.45
CA ALA A 361 -12.45 -1.88 -31.47
C ALA A 361 -12.07 -0.43 -31.13
N TYR A 362 -11.80 0.39 -32.16
CA TYR A 362 -11.40 1.77 -31.94
C TYR A 362 -11.78 2.71 -33.06
N ILE A 363 -11.92 4.00 -32.75
CA ILE A 363 -12.08 5.10 -33.70
C ILE A 363 -11.02 6.16 -33.36
N GLN A 364 -10.16 6.50 -34.34
CA GLN A 364 -9.24 7.63 -34.24
C GLN A 364 -9.84 8.84 -34.94
N LEU A 365 -10.13 9.89 -34.20
CA LEU A 365 -10.54 11.20 -34.71
C LEU A 365 -9.27 12.05 -34.83
N LYS A 366 -8.63 12.01 -36.00
CA LYS A 366 -7.32 12.64 -36.17
C LYS A 366 -7.39 14.17 -36.22
N SER A 367 -6.31 14.84 -35.84
CA SER A 367 -6.18 16.29 -35.84
C SER A 367 -6.38 16.92 -37.23
N ASP A 368 -6.16 16.17 -38.31
CA ASP A 368 -6.40 16.60 -39.69
C ASP A 368 -7.88 16.47 -40.14
N GLY A 369 -8.77 16.05 -39.22
CA GLY A 369 -10.20 15.81 -39.47
C GLY A 369 -10.50 14.43 -40.07
N THR A 370 -9.49 13.58 -40.28
CA THR A 370 -9.69 12.21 -40.78
C THR A 370 -10.22 11.30 -39.68
N VAL A 371 -11.27 10.55 -39.99
CA VAL A 371 -11.80 9.49 -39.11
C VAL A 371 -11.29 8.14 -39.57
N LYS A 372 -10.51 7.47 -38.70
CA LYS A 372 -10.03 6.12 -38.96
C LYS A 372 -10.75 5.13 -38.06
N CYS A 373 -11.64 4.34 -38.63
CA CYS A 373 -12.45 3.33 -37.95
C CYS A 373 -12.34 2.00 -38.72
N PRO A 374 -11.64 0.96 -38.19
CA PRO A 374 -11.49 -0.33 -38.87
C PRO A 374 -12.80 -1.08 -39.14
N PHE A 375 -13.84 -0.77 -38.38
CA PHE A 375 -15.16 -1.42 -38.51
C PHE A 375 -16.22 -0.52 -39.18
N SER A 376 -15.87 0.64 -39.72
CA SER A 376 -16.78 1.59 -40.37
C SER A 376 -17.63 0.96 -41.49
N LYS A 377 -17.08 -0.02 -42.22
CA LYS A 377 -17.81 -0.73 -43.29
C LYS A 377 -19.04 -1.56 -42.81
N PHE A 378 -19.15 -1.77 -41.51
CA PHE A 378 -20.26 -2.52 -40.90
C PHE A 378 -21.30 -1.62 -40.22
N MET A 379 -21.14 -0.30 -40.32
CA MET A 379 -22.06 0.69 -39.73
C MET A 379 -22.40 1.73 -40.80
N SER A 380 -23.61 2.29 -40.72
CA SER A 380 -23.98 3.46 -41.50
C SER A 380 -23.21 4.70 -40.99
N GLU A 381 -23.16 5.76 -41.81
CA GLU A 381 -22.51 7.01 -41.39
C GLU A 381 -23.25 7.65 -40.20
N GLU A 382 -24.58 7.53 -40.16
CA GLU A 382 -25.44 8.03 -39.08
C GLU A 382 -25.15 7.28 -37.75
N GLU A 383 -25.07 5.94 -37.79
CA GLU A 383 -24.73 5.13 -36.62
C GLU A 383 -23.29 5.46 -36.10
N LEU A 384 -22.33 5.64 -37.00
CA LEU A 384 -20.96 5.98 -36.63
C LEU A 384 -20.89 7.38 -35.99
N GLN A 385 -21.61 8.36 -36.55
CA GLN A 385 -21.69 9.71 -35.98
C GLN A 385 -22.39 9.71 -34.61
N ALA A 386 -23.50 8.97 -34.48
CA ALA A 386 -24.20 8.83 -33.22
C ALA A 386 -23.29 8.20 -32.12
N LEU A 387 -22.50 7.19 -32.48
CA LEU A 387 -21.54 6.57 -31.58
C LEU A 387 -20.43 7.55 -31.13
N ILE A 388 -19.86 8.32 -32.08
CA ILE A 388 -18.85 9.34 -31.77
C ILE A 388 -19.43 10.42 -30.86
N GLN A 389 -20.65 10.87 -31.13
CA GLN A 389 -21.33 11.89 -30.34
C GLN A 389 -21.68 11.38 -28.93
N ALA A 390 -22.16 10.15 -28.79
CA ALA A 390 -22.46 9.53 -27.51
C ALA A 390 -21.21 9.42 -26.65
N MET A 391 -20.04 9.11 -27.26
CA MET A 391 -18.76 9.06 -26.58
C MET A 391 -18.15 10.44 -26.26
N GLY A 392 -18.78 11.55 -26.70
CA GLY A 392 -18.22 12.90 -26.55
C GLY A 392 -16.90 13.08 -27.31
N GLY A 393 -16.72 12.35 -28.43
CA GLY A 393 -15.50 12.38 -29.23
C GLY A 393 -15.38 13.67 -30.05
N GLU A 394 -14.21 14.27 -30.03
CA GLU A 394 -13.83 15.46 -30.78
C GLU A 394 -12.60 15.19 -31.66
N THR A 395 -12.34 16.10 -32.60
CA THR A 395 -11.12 16.01 -33.43
C THR A 395 -9.88 15.98 -32.53
N GLY A 396 -9.02 14.99 -32.74
CA GLY A 396 -7.81 14.74 -31.93
C GLY A 396 -7.99 13.62 -30.88
N ASP A 397 -9.18 13.00 -30.75
CA ASP A 397 -9.48 12.00 -29.72
C ASP A 397 -9.37 10.56 -30.22
N LEU A 398 -9.08 9.66 -29.30
CA LEU A 398 -9.14 8.21 -29.50
C LEU A 398 -10.31 7.63 -28.72
N LEU A 399 -11.23 6.97 -29.43
CA LEU A 399 -12.30 6.20 -28.82
C LEU A 399 -11.94 4.72 -28.88
N VAL A 400 -12.06 4.00 -27.75
CA VAL A 400 -11.82 2.55 -27.68
C VAL A 400 -13.03 1.86 -27.09
N PHE A 401 -13.34 0.63 -27.57
CA PHE A 401 -14.52 -0.12 -27.17
C PHE A 401 -14.14 -1.56 -26.83
N ALA A 402 -14.67 -2.04 -25.71
CA ALA A 402 -14.64 -3.44 -25.30
C ALA A 402 -16.03 -4.05 -25.41
N ALA A 403 -16.14 -5.26 -25.91
CA ALA A 403 -17.39 -6.00 -26.15
C ALA A 403 -17.22 -7.44 -25.64
N ASP A 404 -17.76 -7.74 -24.48
CA ASP A 404 -17.73 -9.06 -23.84
C ASP A 404 -18.66 -9.05 -22.59
N LYS A 405 -18.53 -10.05 -21.70
CA LYS A 405 -19.18 -10.08 -20.39
C LYS A 405 -18.73 -8.90 -19.51
N PHE A 406 -19.58 -8.48 -18.57
CA PHE A 406 -19.37 -7.33 -17.68
C PHE A 406 -17.96 -7.27 -17.08
N LYS A 407 -17.51 -8.34 -16.44
CA LYS A 407 -16.19 -8.39 -15.79
C LYS A 407 -15.04 -8.10 -16.78
N VAL A 408 -15.03 -8.75 -17.93
CA VAL A 408 -13.98 -8.55 -18.95
C VAL A 408 -13.99 -7.10 -19.47
N VAL A 409 -15.17 -6.55 -19.74
CA VAL A 409 -15.31 -5.15 -20.19
C VAL A 409 -14.77 -4.18 -19.16
N CYS A 410 -15.08 -4.37 -17.88
CA CYS A 410 -14.58 -3.55 -16.78
C CYS A 410 -13.06 -3.67 -16.64
N ASP A 411 -12.52 -4.89 -16.58
CA ASP A 411 -11.08 -5.13 -16.42
C ASP A 411 -10.28 -4.49 -17.57
N VAL A 412 -10.75 -4.64 -18.81
CA VAL A 412 -10.09 -4.07 -20.00
C VAL A 412 -10.12 -2.55 -20.00
N LEU A 413 -11.32 -1.97 -19.82
CA LEU A 413 -11.45 -0.51 -19.89
C LEU A 413 -10.86 0.19 -18.67
N GLY A 414 -10.96 -0.40 -17.49
CA GLY A 414 -10.30 0.09 -16.28
C GLY A 414 -8.77 0.15 -16.44
N ALA A 415 -8.16 -0.91 -16.99
CA ALA A 415 -6.72 -0.95 -17.28
C ALA A 415 -6.31 0.08 -18.35
N LEU A 416 -7.09 0.20 -19.42
CA LEU A 416 -6.82 1.19 -20.48
C LEU A 416 -6.98 2.63 -19.97
N ARG A 417 -7.95 2.87 -19.09
CA ARG A 417 -8.17 4.16 -18.45
C ARG A 417 -6.93 4.64 -17.71
N LEU A 418 -6.35 3.80 -16.86
CA LEU A 418 -5.11 4.12 -16.14
C LEU A 418 -3.93 4.31 -17.07
N LYS A 419 -3.78 3.45 -18.06
CA LYS A 419 -2.72 3.57 -19.07
C LYS A 419 -2.79 4.90 -19.84
N PHE A 420 -3.98 5.32 -20.27
CA PHE A 420 -4.15 6.61 -20.94
C PHE A 420 -3.85 7.77 -20.00
N ALA A 421 -4.22 7.66 -18.73
CA ALA A 421 -3.92 8.68 -17.73
C ALA A 421 -2.41 8.85 -17.50
N GLU A 422 -1.65 7.75 -17.45
CA GLU A 422 -0.18 7.79 -17.40
C GLU A 422 0.41 8.46 -18.63
N GLU A 423 -0.03 8.06 -19.83
CA GLU A 423 0.47 8.62 -21.11
C GLU A 423 0.16 10.11 -21.26
N LEU A 424 -0.94 10.57 -20.69
CA LEU A 424 -1.37 11.97 -20.73
C LEU A 424 -0.87 12.77 -19.52
N ASN A 425 -0.08 12.16 -18.61
CA ASN A 425 0.41 12.77 -17.38
C ASN A 425 -0.71 13.36 -16.50
N LEU A 426 -1.85 12.66 -16.38
CA LEU A 426 -3.00 13.09 -15.59
C LEU A 426 -2.92 12.68 -14.11
N LEU A 427 -1.92 11.84 -13.75
CA LEU A 427 -1.75 11.29 -12.41
C LEU A 427 -0.86 12.20 -11.56
N ASP A 428 -1.41 13.29 -11.04
CA ASP A 428 -0.66 14.18 -10.16
C ASP A 428 -0.46 13.52 -8.78
N LYS A 429 0.78 13.22 -8.44
CA LYS A 429 1.17 12.64 -7.14
C LYS A 429 1.04 13.65 -5.99
N SER A 430 0.83 14.94 -6.25
CA SER A 430 0.60 15.94 -5.21
C SER A 430 -0.85 15.97 -4.72
N GLU A 431 -1.78 15.44 -5.49
CA GLU A 431 -3.20 15.37 -5.14
C GLU A 431 -3.52 14.12 -4.33
N TYR A 432 -4.44 14.25 -3.38
CA TYR A 432 -5.03 13.15 -2.60
C TYR A 432 -6.54 13.14 -2.80
N ARG A 433 -7.04 12.15 -3.57
CA ARG A 433 -8.47 11.97 -3.88
C ARG A 433 -8.98 10.70 -3.22
N PHE A 434 -9.76 10.90 -2.16
CA PHE A 434 -10.41 9.83 -1.42
C PHE A 434 -11.80 9.54 -1.98
N VAL A 435 -12.21 8.27 -1.88
CA VAL A 435 -13.59 7.84 -2.13
C VAL A 435 -13.90 6.60 -1.31
N TRP A 436 -15.08 6.56 -0.71
CA TRP A 436 -15.65 5.35 -0.15
C TRP A 436 -16.38 4.57 -1.23
N ILE A 437 -16.07 3.29 -1.35
CA ILE A 437 -16.87 2.35 -2.16
C ILE A 437 -17.74 1.57 -1.20
N THR A 438 -19.03 1.52 -1.48
CA THR A 438 -20.06 0.90 -0.63
C THR A 438 -20.94 -0.04 -1.43
N GLU A 439 -21.83 -0.76 -0.77
CA GLU A 439 -22.84 -1.64 -1.41
C GLU A 439 -22.21 -2.68 -2.34
N PHE A 440 -21.12 -3.31 -1.89
CA PHE A 440 -20.52 -4.42 -2.61
C PHE A 440 -21.50 -5.58 -2.78
N PRO A 441 -21.35 -6.43 -3.81
CA PRO A 441 -22.01 -7.73 -3.81
C PRO A 441 -21.62 -8.52 -2.56
N LEU A 442 -22.59 -9.19 -1.94
CA LEU A 442 -22.33 -10.07 -0.79
C LEU A 442 -21.55 -11.30 -1.22
N LEU A 443 -21.90 -11.85 -2.38
CA LEU A 443 -21.38 -13.07 -2.95
C LEU A 443 -20.99 -12.87 -4.41
N GLU A 444 -19.95 -13.57 -4.84
CA GLU A 444 -19.56 -13.69 -6.24
C GLU A 444 -19.54 -15.15 -6.68
N TRP A 445 -19.87 -15.39 -7.94
CA TRP A 445 -19.83 -16.74 -8.51
C TRP A 445 -18.41 -17.10 -8.93
N SER A 446 -17.86 -18.18 -8.37
CA SER A 446 -16.59 -18.76 -8.79
C SER A 446 -16.83 -19.82 -9.87
N GLU A 447 -16.40 -19.55 -11.10
CA GLU A 447 -16.43 -20.54 -12.19
C GLU A 447 -15.50 -21.74 -11.90
N GLU A 448 -14.38 -21.51 -11.20
CA GLU A 448 -13.41 -22.55 -10.85
C GLU A 448 -13.98 -23.51 -9.81
N GLU A 449 -14.61 -22.98 -8.77
CA GLU A 449 -15.19 -23.78 -7.69
C GLU A 449 -16.64 -24.21 -7.97
N ASN A 450 -17.27 -23.66 -9.02
CA ASN A 450 -18.67 -23.87 -9.39
C ASN A 450 -19.63 -23.66 -8.21
N ARG A 451 -19.40 -22.57 -7.44
CA ARG A 451 -20.20 -22.17 -6.28
C ARG A 451 -20.07 -20.67 -6.01
N TYR A 452 -20.93 -20.16 -5.17
CA TYR A 452 -20.76 -18.82 -4.61
C TYR A 452 -19.61 -18.79 -3.59
N THR A 453 -18.83 -17.72 -3.63
CA THR A 453 -17.82 -17.34 -2.63
C THR A 453 -18.18 -15.98 -2.04
N ALA A 454 -17.75 -15.73 -0.80
CA ALA A 454 -17.96 -14.42 -0.19
C ALA A 454 -17.04 -13.38 -0.86
N MET A 455 -17.59 -12.22 -1.22
CA MET A 455 -16.79 -11.12 -1.78
C MET A 455 -15.74 -10.62 -0.78
N HIS A 456 -16.09 -10.50 0.49
CA HIS A 456 -15.20 -10.11 1.58
C HIS A 456 -14.90 -11.30 2.51
N HIS A 457 -15.84 -11.66 3.38
CA HIS A 457 -15.71 -12.81 4.28
C HIS A 457 -17.07 -13.34 4.74
N PRO A 458 -17.15 -14.58 5.29
CA PRO A 458 -18.42 -15.23 5.64
C PRO A 458 -19.24 -14.56 6.75
N PHE A 459 -18.67 -13.58 7.45
CA PHE A 459 -19.32 -12.88 8.55
C PHE A 459 -19.84 -11.49 8.15
N THR A 460 -19.81 -11.14 6.86
CA THR A 460 -20.29 -9.86 6.36
C THR A 460 -21.82 -9.82 6.34
N MET A 461 -22.38 -8.78 6.96
CA MET A 461 -23.85 -8.58 7.00
C MET A 461 -24.40 -8.18 5.63
N PRO A 462 -25.42 -8.86 5.11
CA PRO A 462 -26.18 -8.38 3.95
C PRO A 462 -26.96 -7.10 4.30
N MET A 463 -27.29 -6.31 3.28
CA MET A 463 -28.25 -5.21 3.42
C MET A 463 -29.60 -5.76 3.89
N GLU A 464 -30.28 -5.09 4.82
CA GLU A 464 -31.55 -5.56 5.38
C GLU A 464 -32.64 -5.66 4.32
N GLU A 465 -32.69 -4.74 3.37
CA GLU A 465 -33.64 -4.73 2.28
C GLU A 465 -33.46 -5.86 1.26
N ASP A 466 -32.28 -6.49 1.25
CA ASP A 466 -31.95 -7.57 0.32
C ASP A 466 -32.06 -8.98 0.96
N LEU A 467 -32.39 -9.08 2.25
CA LEU A 467 -32.45 -10.36 2.98
C LEU A 467 -33.39 -11.39 2.35
N ASP A 468 -34.51 -10.96 1.82
CA ASP A 468 -35.49 -11.84 1.16
C ASP A 468 -34.95 -12.44 -0.16
N MET A 469 -33.92 -11.85 -0.75
CA MET A 469 -33.29 -12.34 -1.99
C MET A 469 -32.21 -13.40 -1.76
N ILE A 470 -31.74 -13.59 -0.53
CA ILE A 470 -30.59 -14.44 -0.24
C ILE A 470 -30.76 -15.90 -0.68
N ASP A 471 -32.01 -16.40 -0.60
CA ASP A 471 -32.37 -17.78 -1.00
C ASP A 471 -32.66 -17.92 -2.50
N ALA A 472 -33.18 -16.86 -3.16
CA ALA A 472 -33.67 -16.91 -4.54
C ALA A 472 -32.64 -16.37 -5.55
N GLU A 473 -31.96 -15.28 -5.21
CA GLU A 473 -31.03 -14.57 -6.10
C GLU A 473 -29.76 -14.13 -5.33
N PRO A 474 -28.99 -15.06 -4.74
CA PRO A 474 -27.86 -14.74 -3.85
C PRO A 474 -26.82 -13.82 -4.48
N GLY A 475 -26.62 -13.89 -5.79
CA GLY A 475 -25.71 -13.02 -6.54
C GLY A 475 -26.15 -11.56 -6.68
N LYS A 476 -27.37 -11.20 -6.27
CA LYS A 476 -27.89 -9.82 -6.29
C LYS A 476 -27.91 -9.16 -4.91
N VAL A 477 -27.65 -9.93 -3.86
CA VAL A 477 -27.64 -9.43 -2.49
C VAL A 477 -26.44 -8.53 -2.28
N ARG A 478 -26.67 -7.31 -1.79
CA ARG A 478 -25.60 -6.35 -1.44
C ARG A 478 -25.16 -6.56 0.00
N ALA A 479 -23.89 -6.26 0.24
CA ALA A 479 -23.25 -6.32 1.55
C ALA A 479 -23.21 -4.95 2.23
N LYS A 480 -23.32 -4.90 3.55
CA LYS A 480 -22.93 -3.75 4.37
C LYS A 480 -21.41 -3.67 4.50
N ALA A 481 -20.73 -3.63 3.35
CA ALA A 481 -19.28 -3.53 3.24
C ALA A 481 -18.89 -2.18 2.65
N TYR A 482 -17.68 -1.74 3.00
CA TYR A 482 -17.15 -0.43 2.61
C TYR A 482 -15.63 -0.47 2.54
N ASP A 483 -15.08 0.05 1.44
CA ASP A 483 -13.65 0.22 1.25
C ASP A 483 -13.32 1.70 1.07
N ILE A 484 -12.20 2.12 1.66
CA ILE A 484 -11.64 3.46 1.42
C ILE A 484 -10.52 3.38 0.42
N VAL A 485 -10.68 4.16 -0.64
CA VAL A 485 -9.74 4.22 -1.76
C VAL A 485 -9.07 5.59 -1.79
N LEU A 486 -7.77 5.60 -2.00
CA LEU A 486 -6.96 6.80 -2.20
C LEU A 486 -6.18 6.67 -3.51
N ASN A 487 -6.43 7.58 -4.47
CA ASN A 487 -5.68 7.64 -5.73
C ASN A 487 -5.60 6.29 -6.47
N GLY A 488 -6.71 5.57 -6.56
CA GLY A 488 -6.76 4.29 -7.25
C GLY A 488 -6.21 3.09 -6.45
N THR A 489 -5.92 3.29 -5.17
CA THR A 489 -5.42 2.25 -4.27
C THR A 489 -6.38 2.09 -3.09
N GLU A 490 -6.86 0.89 -2.85
CA GLU A 490 -7.57 0.52 -1.63
C GLU A 490 -6.58 0.61 -0.45
N ILE A 491 -6.83 1.52 0.47
CA ILE A 491 -6.01 1.70 1.68
C ILE A 491 -6.59 1.02 2.90
N GLY A 492 -7.85 0.62 2.86
CA GLY A 492 -8.52 -0.10 3.93
C GLY A 492 -9.92 -0.52 3.54
N GLY A 493 -10.44 -1.51 4.22
CA GLY A 493 -11.79 -2.02 4.00
C GLY A 493 -12.38 -2.63 5.26
N GLY A 494 -13.69 -2.75 5.26
CA GLY A 494 -14.43 -3.29 6.37
C GLY A 494 -15.88 -3.60 6.07
N SER A 495 -16.60 -4.07 7.10
CA SER A 495 -18.03 -4.35 6.98
C SER A 495 -18.72 -4.30 8.34
N VAL A 496 -20.04 -4.23 8.33
CA VAL A 496 -20.87 -4.65 9.44
C VAL A 496 -20.85 -6.17 9.51
N ARG A 497 -20.84 -6.75 10.73
CA ARG A 497 -20.76 -8.21 10.92
C ARG A 497 -22.14 -8.79 11.18
N ILE A 498 -22.35 -10.01 10.71
CA ILE A 498 -23.52 -10.79 11.09
C ILE A 498 -23.44 -11.08 12.59
N HIS A 499 -24.48 -10.73 13.32
CA HIS A 499 -24.64 -11.01 14.74
C HIS A 499 -25.89 -11.87 15.03
N GLN A 500 -26.66 -12.21 14.00
CA GLN A 500 -27.88 -13.01 14.06
C GLN A 500 -27.57 -14.42 13.53
N ASN A 501 -27.88 -15.44 14.34
CA ASN A 501 -27.51 -16.83 14.02
C ASN A 501 -28.24 -17.37 12.77
N ASP A 502 -29.49 -16.99 12.56
CA ASP A 502 -30.29 -17.39 11.41
C ASP A 502 -29.73 -16.83 10.08
N ILE A 503 -29.29 -15.59 10.08
CA ILE A 503 -28.64 -14.97 8.91
C ILE A 503 -27.26 -15.64 8.67
N GLN A 504 -26.51 -15.94 9.75
CA GLN A 504 -25.22 -16.60 9.63
C GLN A 504 -25.34 -18.04 9.08
N GLU A 505 -26.38 -18.78 9.49
CA GLU A 505 -26.66 -20.12 8.94
C GLU A 505 -26.98 -20.03 7.43
N LYS A 506 -27.83 -19.11 7.01
CA LYS A 506 -28.13 -18.87 5.59
C LYS A 506 -26.89 -18.51 4.78
N MET A 507 -26.02 -17.64 5.33
CA MET A 507 -24.76 -17.26 4.68
C MET A 507 -23.86 -18.48 4.46
N PHE A 508 -23.72 -19.37 5.45
CA PHE A 508 -22.95 -20.60 5.29
C PHE A 508 -23.56 -21.55 4.27
N GLU A 509 -24.90 -21.67 4.21
CA GLU A 509 -25.60 -22.47 3.21
C GLU A 509 -25.31 -21.96 1.79
N CYS A 510 -25.37 -20.64 1.56
CA CYS A 510 -25.01 -20.02 0.27
C CYS A 510 -23.55 -20.29 -0.15
N LEU A 511 -22.65 -20.37 0.82
CA LEU A 511 -21.23 -20.67 0.59
C LEU A 511 -20.95 -22.17 0.46
N GLY A 512 -21.95 -23.04 0.61
CA GLY A 512 -21.78 -24.48 0.57
C GLY A 512 -21.01 -25.05 1.78
N ILE A 513 -21.02 -24.33 2.91
CA ILE A 513 -20.36 -24.73 4.17
C ILE A 513 -21.39 -25.48 5.03
N SER A 514 -21.15 -26.78 5.28
CA SER A 514 -22.04 -27.58 6.14
C SER A 514 -21.97 -27.13 7.61
N LYS A 515 -22.99 -27.50 8.42
CA LYS A 515 -22.99 -27.19 9.86
C LYS A 515 -21.77 -27.80 10.57
N GLU A 516 -21.35 -29.00 10.18
CA GLU A 516 -20.18 -29.68 10.72
C GLU A 516 -18.89 -28.92 10.36
N GLN A 517 -18.75 -28.49 9.12
CA GLN A 517 -17.62 -27.69 8.65
C GLN A 517 -17.56 -26.31 9.33
N ALA A 518 -18.73 -25.65 9.49
CA ALA A 518 -18.84 -24.38 10.20
C ALA A 518 -18.43 -24.54 11.67
N GLN A 519 -18.89 -25.61 12.33
CA GLN A 519 -18.52 -25.92 13.72
C GLN A 519 -17.03 -26.27 13.85
N GLU A 520 -16.47 -26.99 12.90
CA GLU A 520 -15.04 -27.31 12.90
C GLU A 520 -14.17 -26.06 12.74
N LYS A 521 -14.51 -25.19 11.79
CA LYS A 521 -13.70 -24.01 11.44
C LYS A 521 -13.91 -22.83 12.40
N PHE A 522 -15.16 -22.55 12.75
CA PHE A 522 -15.58 -21.34 13.47
C PHE A 522 -16.32 -21.61 14.78
N GLY A 523 -16.30 -22.86 15.27
CA GLY A 523 -17.12 -23.29 16.40
C GLY A 523 -16.93 -22.45 17.66
N PHE A 524 -15.73 -21.98 17.95
CA PHE A 524 -15.46 -21.12 19.11
C PHE A 524 -16.12 -19.72 18.98
N LEU A 525 -16.21 -19.16 17.76
CA LEU A 525 -16.92 -17.91 17.52
C LEU A 525 -18.43 -18.11 17.57
N LEU A 526 -18.94 -19.18 16.92
CA LEU A 526 -20.36 -19.53 16.94
C LEU A 526 -20.84 -19.87 18.37
N GLU A 527 -19.97 -20.45 19.20
CA GLU A 527 -20.26 -20.67 20.61
C GLU A 527 -20.40 -19.35 21.38
N ALA A 528 -19.47 -18.40 21.14
CA ALA A 528 -19.54 -17.07 21.76
C ALA A 528 -20.84 -16.35 21.40
N PHE A 529 -21.32 -16.50 20.17
CA PHE A 529 -22.54 -15.86 19.68
C PHE A 529 -23.81 -16.33 20.42
N LYS A 530 -23.79 -17.48 21.06
CA LYS A 530 -24.92 -17.96 21.88
C LYS A 530 -25.12 -17.17 23.18
N TYR A 531 -24.12 -16.42 23.63
CA TYR A 531 -24.14 -15.71 24.90
C TYR A 531 -24.40 -14.20 24.76
N GLY A 532 -24.94 -13.79 23.64
CA GLY A 532 -25.31 -12.39 23.38
C GLY A 532 -24.19 -11.62 22.68
N VAL A 533 -24.43 -11.31 21.40
CA VAL A 533 -23.50 -10.60 20.54
C VAL A 533 -24.07 -9.22 20.25
N PRO A 534 -23.34 -8.14 20.52
CA PRO A 534 -23.77 -6.82 20.08
C PRO A 534 -23.68 -6.70 18.55
N PRO A 535 -24.52 -5.91 17.89
CA PRO A 535 -24.23 -5.44 16.54
C PRO A 535 -22.84 -4.80 16.54
N HIS A 536 -21.98 -5.18 15.57
CA HIS A 536 -20.61 -4.68 15.51
C HIS A 536 -20.11 -4.57 14.09
N ALA A 537 -19.15 -3.69 13.91
CA ALA A 537 -18.57 -3.38 12.61
C ALA A 537 -17.12 -2.92 12.79
N GLY A 538 -16.32 -3.08 11.76
CA GLY A 538 -14.92 -2.67 11.82
C GLY A 538 -14.31 -2.39 10.46
N LEU A 539 -13.06 -1.93 10.52
CA LEU A 539 -12.26 -1.62 9.34
C LEU A 539 -10.79 -1.90 9.65
N ALA A 540 -10.04 -2.27 8.62
CA ALA A 540 -8.60 -2.43 8.71
C ALA A 540 -7.92 -1.62 7.59
N TYR A 541 -6.96 -0.75 7.96
CA TYR A 541 -6.08 -0.10 6.99
C TYR A 541 -4.81 -0.92 6.78
N GLY A 542 -4.34 -1.01 5.55
CA GLY A 542 -2.97 -1.41 5.25
C GLY A 542 -2.01 -0.26 5.59
N LEU A 543 -1.36 -0.29 6.76
CA LEU A 543 -0.44 0.77 7.18
C LEU A 543 0.67 1.01 6.15
N ASP A 544 1.17 -0.06 5.54
CA ASP A 544 2.24 0.01 4.54
C ASP A 544 1.79 0.78 3.29
N ARG A 545 0.58 0.48 2.78
CA ARG A 545 -0.02 1.20 1.63
C ARG A 545 -0.31 2.66 1.96
N LEU A 546 -0.90 2.93 3.13
CA LEU A 546 -1.19 4.29 3.57
C LEU A 546 0.09 5.14 3.62
N VAL A 547 1.15 4.62 4.25
CA VAL A 547 2.43 5.34 4.34
C VAL A 547 3.09 5.48 2.98
N MET A 548 3.05 4.46 2.11
CA MET A 548 3.55 4.52 0.73
C MET A 548 2.93 5.70 -0.04
N LEU A 549 1.60 5.84 0.01
CA LEU A 549 0.90 6.93 -0.66
C LEU A 549 1.22 8.30 -0.03
N MET A 550 1.29 8.39 1.30
CA MET A 550 1.65 9.62 2.02
C MET A 550 3.07 10.09 1.70
N THR A 551 3.99 9.16 1.46
CA THR A 551 5.40 9.44 1.10
C THR A 551 5.63 9.52 -0.41
N LYS A 552 4.59 9.26 -1.23
CA LYS A 552 4.60 9.30 -2.71
C LYS A 552 5.53 8.26 -3.34
N GLU A 553 5.77 7.16 -2.63
CA GLU A 553 6.57 6.04 -3.11
C GLU A 553 5.74 5.10 -4.00
N ASP A 554 6.42 4.37 -4.90
CA ASP A 554 5.78 3.45 -5.84
C ASP A 554 5.74 1.99 -5.33
N THR A 555 6.37 1.73 -4.18
CA THR A 555 6.42 0.38 -3.58
C THR A 555 6.42 0.44 -2.05
N ILE A 556 5.69 -0.48 -1.41
CA ILE A 556 5.71 -0.61 0.05
C ILE A 556 7.09 -1.02 0.61
N ARG A 557 8.00 -1.55 -0.21
CA ARG A 557 9.36 -1.90 0.21
C ARG A 557 10.17 -0.69 0.69
N ASP A 558 9.87 0.51 0.21
CA ASP A 558 10.56 1.73 0.62
C ASP A 558 10.01 2.33 1.92
N VAL A 559 8.90 1.79 2.44
CA VAL A 559 8.29 2.19 3.73
C VAL A 559 8.31 1.07 4.79
N ILE A 560 8.92 -0.07 4.48
CA ILE A 560 9.15 -1.20 5.39
C ILE A 560 10.65 -1.31 5.65
N ALA A 561 11.05 -1.47 6.93
CA ALA A 561 12.47 -1.51 7.28
C ALA A 561 13.22 -2.68 6.60
N PHE A 562 12.69 -3.89 6.68
CA PHE A 562 13.30 -5.11 6.14
C PHE A 562 12.27 -5.90 5.31
N PRO A 563 11.97 -5.44 4.07
CA PRO A 563 11.02 -6.12 3.21
C PRO A 563 11.61 -7.38 2.57
N LYS A 564 10.73 -8.26 2.09
CA LYS A 564 11.09 -9.40 1.24
C LYS A 564 11.15 -8.98 -0.23
N VAL A 565 11.94 -9.73 -1.04
CA VAL A 565 11.94 -9.62 -2.50
C VAL A 565 10.77 -10.43 -3.12
N LYS A 566 10.65 -10.42 -4.45
CA LYS A 566 9.51 -11.02 -5.16
C LYS A 566 9.26 -12.51 -4.86
N ASP A 567 10.30 -13.27 -4.57
CA ASP A 567 10.24 -14.69 -4.23
C ASP A 567 10.05 -14.95 -2.72
N ALA A 568 9.61 -13.93 -1.97
CA ALA A 568 9.41 -13.93 -0.54
C ALA A 568 10.69 -14.15 0.31
N SER A 569 11.88 -14.05 -0.29
CA SER A 569 13.15 -14.18 0.43
C SER A 569 13.66 -12.84 1.00
N CYS A 570 14.52 -12.90 2.01
CA CYS A 570 15.22 -11.77 2.60
C CYS A 570 16.71 -11.86 2.26
N LEU A 571 17.19 -11.01 1.35
CA LEU A 571 18.58 -11.01 0.90
C LEU A 571 19.60 -10.60 1.98
N LEU A 572 19.15 -9.93 3.04
CA LEU A 572 19.99 -9.53 4.16
C LEU A 572 20.28 -10.69 5.12
N THR A 573 19.26 -11.47 5.44
CA THR A 573 19.32 -12.53 6.47
C THR A 573 19.35 -13.93 5.88
N ASP A 574 19.27 -14.04 4.55
CA ASP A 574 19.18 -15.31 3.83
C ASP A 574 18.00 -16.19 4.31
N ALA A 575 16.87 -15.53 4.61
CA ALA A 575 15.63 -16.21 4.98
C ALA A 575 14.68 -16.34 3.77
N PRO A 576 13.94 -17.47 3.59
CA PRO A 576 13.97 -18.67 4.43
C PRO A 576 15.26 -19.48 4.22
N ASN A 577 15.68 -20.23 5.25
CA ASN A 577 16.87 -21.07 5.20
C ASN A 577 16.58 -22.45 5.81
N THR A 578 17.49 -23.41 5.60
CA THR A 578 17.42 -24.73 6.20
C THR A 578 17.55 -24.67 7.72
N VAL A 579 17.01 -25.66 8.39
CA VAL A 579 17.14 -25.86 9.84
C VAL A 579 17.94 -27.13 10.12
N ASP A 580 18.46 -27.26 11.35
CA ASP A 580 19.23 -28.45 11.75
C ASP A 580 18.33 -29.70 11.82
N ASP A 581 18.84 -30.86 11.41
CA ASP A 581 18.12 -32.15 11.44
C ASP A 581 17.56 -32.45 12.83
N LYS A 582 18.28 -32.10 13.89
CA LYS A 582 17.84 -32.26 15.27
C LYS A 582 16.55 -31.47 15.57
N GLN A 583 16.39 -30.28 14.97
CA GLN A 583 15.17 -29.48 15.13
C GLN A 583 13.98 -30.16 14.43
N LEU A 584 14.21 -30.77 13.27
CA LEU A 584 13.18 -31.55 12.55
C LEU A 584 12.78 -32.81 13.34
N GLU A 585 13.76 -33.54 13.90
CA GLU A 585 13.53 -34.71 14.76
C GLU A 585 12.68 -34.34 15.98
N GLU A 586 13.02 -33.22 16.66
CA GLU A 586 12.26 -32.73 17.83
C GLU A 586 10.83 -32.34 17.49
N LEU A 587 10.56 -31.95 16.25
CA LEU A 587 9.23 -31.60 15.72
C LEU A 587 8.51 -32.81 15.09
N CYS A 588 9.16 -33.97 15.02
CA CYS A 588 8.66 -35.15 14.30
C CYS A 588 8.31 -34.86 12.83
N LEU A 589 9.17 -34.09 12.14
CA LEU A 589 9.00 -33.71 10.74
C LEU A 589 10.09 -34.32 9.86
N GLU A 590 9.70 -34.70 8.66
CA GLU A 590 10.59 -35.11 7.58
C GLU A 590 10.32 -34.23 6.35
N ILE A 591 11.40 -33.79 5.67
CA ILE A 591 11.29 -32.93 4.50
C ILE A 591 11.46 -33.77 3.25
N GLU A 592 10.42 -33.87 2.44
CA GLU A 592 10.47 -34.44 1.10
C GLU A 592 10.50 -33.30 0.07
N ILE A 593 11.63 -33.17 -0.63
CA ILE A 593 11.77 -32.16 -1.70
C ILE A 593 11.42 -32.82 -3.03
N PRO A 594 10.36 -32.37 -3.73
CA PRO A 594 10.05 -32.93 -5.05
C PRO A 594 11.21 -32.69 -6.03
N GLU A 595 11.55 -33.68 -6.82
CA GLU A 595 12.51 -33.52 -7.90
C GLU A 595 12.00 -32.43 -8.86
N LYS A 596 12.86 -31.47 -9.16
CA LYS A 596 12.51 -30.43 -10.16
C LYS A 596 12.46 -31.12 -11.53
N GLU A 597 11.26 -31.14 -12.16
CA GLU A 597 11.09 -31.49 -13.56
C GLU A 597 11.85 -30.54 -14.51
#